data_f18973c050717fa2cad12e411637adf5
#
_entry.id   f18973c050717fa2cad12e411637adf5
#
_cell.length_a   1.000
_cell.length_b   1.000
_cell.length_c   1.000
_cell.angle_alpha   90.00
_cell.angle_beta   90.00
_cell.angle_gamma   90.00
#
_symmetry.space_group_name_H-M   'P 1'
#
loop_
_entity.id
_entity.type
_entity.pdbx_description
1 polymer ?
#
loop_
_entity_poly.entity_id
_entity_poly.type
_entity_poly.pdbx_seq_one_letter_code
_entity_poly.pdbx_strand_id
1 'polypeptide(L)'
;MIQVRHASVSDRDTIVEFQVRLAKESEGLELDRAKVTQGVQAVFDRPHSGRYWVAQSGDKVVACLLTIPEWSDWRNGTVLWIHSLYVLPECRRRDVFR
;
A
#
# COMPACT_ATOMS: atom_id res chain seq x y z
N MET A 1 -18.52 7.70 -2.20
CA MET A 1 -17.69 8.19 -1.08
C MET A 1 -16.48 7.28 -0.91
N ILE A 2 -15.32 7.87 -0.73
CA ILE A 2 -14.09 7.10 -0.53
C ILE A 2 -13.79 7.00 0.95
N GLN A 3 -13.55 5.79 1.43
CA GLN A 3 -13.16 5.53 2.82
C GLN A 3 -11.75 4.96 2.85
N VAL A 4 -10.93 5.51 3.75
CA VAL A 4 -9.58 4.98 4.00
C VAL A 4 -9.65 4.10 5.23
N ARG A 5 -9.09 2.91 5.15
CA ARG A 5 -9.05 1.97 6.26
C ARG A 5 -7.74 1.19 6.26
N HIS A 6 -7.46 0.54 7.38
CA HIS A 6 -6.37 -0.43 7.41
C HIS A 6 -6.73 -1.59 6.48
N ALA A 7 -5.74 -2.07 5.74
CA ALA A 7 -5.95 -3.24 4.91
C ALA A 7 -6.06 -4.49 5.78
N SER A 8 -6.82 -5.46 5.30
CA SER A 8 -6.89 -6.78 5.91
C SER A 8 -6.25 -7.79 4.95
N VAL A 9 -5.99 -9.00 5.43
CA VAL A 9 -5.37 -10.04 4.59
C VAL A 9 -6.23 -10.37 3.37
N SER A 10 -7.52 -10.13 3.42
CA SER A 10 -8.41 -10.31 2.27
C SER A 10 -8.13 -9.30 1.14
N ASP A 11 -7.42 -8.22 1.43
CA ASP A 11 -7.01 -7.23 0.42
C ASP A 11 -5.69 -7.61 -0.26
N ARG A 12 -5.01 -8.69 0.18
CA ARG A 12 -3.68 -9.04 -0.28
C ARG A 12 -3.55 -9.10 -1.80
N ASP A 13 -4.47 -9.81 -2.46
CA ASP A 13 -4.35 -10.01 -3.90
C ASP A 13 -4.55 -8.70 -4.68
N THR A 14 -5.43 -7.83 -4.21
CA THR A 14 -5.60 -6.50 -4.78
C THR A 14 -4.33 -5.66 -4.60
N ILE A 15 -3.74 -5.71 -3.42
CA ILE A 15 -2.49 -4.98 -3.14
C ILE A 15 -1.35 -5.50 -4.01
N VAL A 16 -1.25 -6.83 -4.19
CA VAL A 16 -0.25 -7.42 -5.09
C VAL A 16 -0.41 -6.88 -6.51
N GLU A 17 -1.64 -6.84 -7.02
CA GLU A 17 -1.90 -6.29 -8.35
C GLU A 17 -1.47 -4.84 -8.45
N PHE A 18 -1.75 -4.04 -7.42
CA PHE A 18 -1.36 -2.64 -7.40
C PHE A 18 0.17 -2.47 -7.39
N GLN A 19 0.88 -3.31 -6.65
CA GLN A 19 2.35 -3.25 -6.64
C GLN A 19 2.93 -3.61 -8.00
N VAL A 20 2.39 -4.63 -8.66
CA VAL A 20 2.83 -5.03 -10.00
C VAL A 20 2.58 -3.89 -10.98
N ARG A 21 1.41 -3.25 -10.94
CA ARG A 21 1.09 -2.11 -11.79
C ARG A 21 1.98 -0.91 -11.50
N LEU A 22 2.23 -0.63 -10.23
CA LEU A 22 3.08 0.49 -9.84
C LEU A 22 4.48 0.35 -10.42
N ALA A 23 5.09 -0.82 -10.28
CA ALA A 23 6.43 -1.07 -10.81
C ALA A 23 6.47 -0.93 -12.33
N LYS A 24 5.45 -1.44 -13.01
CA LYS A 24 5.36 -1.33 -14.46
C LYS A 24 5.20 0.12 -14.92
N GLU A 25 4.29 0.84 -14.29
CA GLU A 25 3.98 2.21 -14.71
C GLU A 25 5.09 3.20 -14.38
N SER A 26 5.74 3.04 -13.21
CA SER A 26 6.74 4.00 -12.77
C SER A 26 8.16 3.68 -13.24
N GLU A 27 8.49 2.41 -13.45
CA GLU A 27 9.86 1.99 -13.75
C GLU A 27 9.97 1.02 -14.92
N GLY A 28 8.84 0.62 -15.51
CA GLY A 28 8.84 -0.36 -16.59
C GLY A 28 9.27 -1.75 -16.17
N LEU A 29 9.19 -2.06 -14.87
CA LEU A 29 9.64 -3.34 -14.33
C LEU A 29 8.49 -4.35 -14.27
N GLU A 30 8.80 -5.58 -14.70
CA GLU A 30 7.90 -6.72 -14.54
C GLU A 30 8.29 -7.48 -13.27
N LEU A 31 7.46 -7.38 -12.23
CA LEU A 31 7.74 -8.06 -10.97
C LEU A 31 7.33 -9.53 -11.03
N ASP A 32 8.02 -10.35 -10.27
CA ASP A 32 7.64 -11.74 -10.04
C ASP A 32 6.46 -11.76 -9.07
N ARG A 33 5.27 -12.12 -9.55
CA ARG A 33 4.05 -12.12 -8.74
C ARG A 33 4.15 -13.02 -7.51
N ALA A 34 4.79 -14.16 -7.63
CA ALA A 34 4.95 -15.08 -6.50
C ALA A 34 5.76 -14.41 -5.38
N LYS A 35 6.85 -13.74 -5.75
CA LYS A 35 7.69 -13.02 -4.80
C LYS A 35 6.95 -11.86 -4.15
N VAL A 36 6.24 -11.08 -4.97
CA VAL A 36 5.47 -9.94 -4.46
C VAL A 36 4.37 -10.42 -3.52
N THR A 37 3.69 -11.51 -3.87
CA THR A 37 2.65 -12.08 -3.00
C THR A 37 3.22 -12.47 -1.64
N GLN A 38 4.39 -13.11 -1.64
CA GLN A 38 5.07 -13.47 -0.38
C GLN A 38 5.48 -12.23 0.41
N GLY A 39 5.99 -11.21 -0.28
CA GLY A 39 6.41 -9.96 0.36
C GLY A 39 5.24 -9.19 0.97
N VAL A 40 4.12 -9.10 0.27
CA VAL A 40 2.91 -8.46 0.77
C VAL A 40 2.37 -9.23 1.96
N GLN A 41 2.30 -10.57 1.85
CA GLN A 41 1.85 -11.41 2.97
C GLN A 41 2.72 -11.21 4.21
N ALA A 42 4.04 -11.08 4.02
CA ALA A 42 4.96 -10.88 5.13
C ALA A 42 4.67 -9.58 5.89
N VAL A 43 4.20 -8.53 5.23
CA VAL A 43 3.81 -7.30 5.90
C VAL A 43 2.63 -7.56 6.84
N PHE A 44 1.64 -8.33 6.39
CA PHE A 44 0.51 -8.70 7.25
C PHE A 44 0.94 -9.59 8.42
N ASP A 45 1.91 -10.48 8.19
CA ASP A 45 2.39 -11.39 9.22
C ASP A 45 3.30 -10.71 10.23
N ARG A 46 3.89 -9.57 9.86
CA ARG A 46 4.86 -8.85 10.68
C ARG A 46 4.46 -7.37 10.81
N PRO A 47 3.48 -7.06 11.67
CA PRO A 47 2.94 -5.70 11.79
C PRO A 47 3.98 -4.62 12.09
N HIS A 48 5.12 -5.01 12.69
CA HIS A 48 6.19 -4.05 12.98
C HIS A 48 6.97 -3.63 11.75
N SER A 49 6.90 -4.40 10.65
CA SER A 49 7.63 -4.09 9.42
C SER A 49 6.96 -2.99 8.61
N GLY A 50 5.65 -2.84 8.76
CA GLY A 50 4.89 -1.84 8.03
C GLY A 50 3.41 -2.15 8.08
N ARG A 51 2.62 -1.27 7.50
CA ARG A 51 1.17 -1.42 7.48
C ARG A 51 0.62 -0.93 6.17
N TYR A 52 -0.23 -1.75 5.57
CA TYR A 52 -0.98 -1.33 4.39
C TYR A 52 -2.27 -0.63 4.77
N TRP A 53 -2.56 0.41 4.00
CA TRP A 53 -3.81 1.15 4.06
C TRP A 53 -4.44 1.07 2.68
N VAL A 54 -5.75 0.97 2.61
CA VAL A 54 -6.47 0.97 1.34
C VAL A 54 -7.54 2.04 1.38
N ALA A 55 -7.85 2.56 0.20
CA ALA A 55 -8.99 3.44 -0.01
C ALA A 55 -10.03 2.66 -0.80
N GLN A 56 -11.26 2.72 -0.35
CA GLN A 56 -12.37 1.96 -0.91
C GLN A 56 -13.48 2.90 -1.34
N SER A 57 -13.96 2.71 -2.56
CA SER A 57 -15.11 3.42 -3.08
C SER A 57 -16.22 2.40 -3.28
N GLY A 58 -17.26 2.46 -2.43
CA GLY A 58 -18.26 1.40 -2.42
C GLY A 58 -17.61 0.06 -2.07
N ASP A 59 -17.77 -0.94 -2.92
CA ASP A 59 -17.20 -2.26 -2.71
C ASP A 59 -15.83 -2.44 -3.34
N LYS A 60 -15.29 -1.38 -3.97
CA LYS A 60 -14.06 -1.47 -4.75
C LYS A 60 -12.90 -0.78 -4.06
N VAL A 61 -11.80 -1.49 -3.87
CA VAL A 61 -10.54 -0.90 -3.42
C VAL A 61 -9.91 -0.18 -4.62
N VAL A 62 -9.65 1.13 -4.47
CA VAL A 62 -9.16 1.97 -5.56
C VAL A 62 -7.75 2.47 -5.36
N ALA A 63 -7.18 2.27 -4.17
CA ALA A 63 -5.83 2.73 -3.88
C ALA A 63 -5.26 1.96 -2.70
N CYS A 64 -3.94 1.94 -2.61
CA CYS A 64 -3.24 1.42 -1.44
C CYS A 64 -1.99 2.23 -1.15
N LEU A 65 -1.57 2.23 0.10
CA LEU A 65 -0.26 2.75 0.48
C LEU A 65 0.33 1.90 1.59
N LEU A 66 1.66 1.88 1.65
CA LEU A 66 2.41 1.20 2.69
C LEU A 66 3.10 2.24 3.54
N THR A 67 2.85 2.21 4.84
CA THR A 67 3.61 3.02 5.79
C THR A 67 4.59 2.13 6.53
N ILE A 68 5.80 2.65 6.73
CA ILE A 68 6.85 1.94 7.46
C ILE A 68 7.27 2.81 8.65
N PRO A 69 7.23 2.27 9.88
CA PRO A 69 7.64 3.03 11.05
C PRO A 69 9.17 3.06 11.15
N GLU A 70 9.68 4.20 11.57
CA GLU A 70 11.10 4.38 11.87
C GLU A 70 11.24 5.17 13.15
N TRP A 71 12.06 4.67 14.06
CA TRP A 71 12.34 5.39 15.28
C TRP A 71 13.25 6.57 15.00
N SER A 72 12.89 7.73 15.54
CA SER A 72 13.72 8.93 15.50
C SER A 72 14.15 9.32 16.90
N ASP A 73 15.44 9.17 17.18
CA ASP A 73 15.99 9.60 18.45
C ASP A 73 16.00 11.13 18.58
N TRP A 74 16.11 11.81 17.46
CA TRP A 74 16.06 13.28 17.44
C TRP A 74 14.68 13.79 17.85
N ARG A 75 13.62 13.06 17.54
CA ARG A 75 12.24 13.45 17.86
C ARG A 75 11.67 12.71 19.06
N ASN A 76 12.44 11.75 19.59
CA ASN A 76 11.96 10.86 20.64
C ASN A 76 10.60 10.26 20.29
N GLY A 77 10.47 9.77 19.08
CA GLY A 77 9.20 9.22 18.60
C GLY A 77 9.32 8.47 17.29
N THR A 78 8.22 7.91 16.88
CA THR A 78 8.14 7.15 15.64
C THR A 78 7.76 8.07 14.48
N VAL A 79 8.50 7.97 13.38
CA VAL A 79 8.16 8.61 12.10
C VAL A 79 7.56 7.54 11.21
N LEU A 80 6.46 7.86 10.55
CA LEU A 80 5.86 6.98 9.55
C LEU A 80 6.24 7.45 8.16
N TRP A 81 6.89 6.57 7.40
CA TRP A 81 7.27 6.83 6.02
C TRP A 81 6.23 6.23 5.09
N ILE A 82 5.83 6.98 4.07
CA ILE A 82 5.05 6.42 2.97
C ILE A 82 6.04 5.78 2.03
N HIS A 83 6.03 4.44 1.99
CA HIS A 83 6.99 3.66 1.22
C HIS A 83 6.53 3.44 -0.22
N SER A 84 5.24 3.18 -0.41
CA SER A 84 4.66 3.02 -1.74
C SER A 84 3.23 3.53 -1.74
N LEU A 85 2.81 4.05 -2.87
CA LEU A 85 1.46 4.59 -3.04
C LEU A 85 1.00 4.30 -4.45
N TYR A 86 -0.15 3.65 -4.59
CA TYR A 86 -0.77 3.43 -5.89
C TYR A 86 -2.24 3.80 -5.84
N VAL A 87 -2.68 4.53 -6.85
CA VAL A 87 -4.09 4.89 -7.05
C VAL A 87 -4.47 4.47 -8.45
N LEU A 88 -5.63 3.82 -8.59
CA LEU A 88 -6.13 3.47 -9.93
C LEU A 88 -6.19 4.72 -10.79
N PRO A 89 -5.83 4.63 -12.10
CA PRO A 89 -5.77 5.81 -12.96
C PRO A 89 -7.06 6.63 -12.98
N GLU A 90 -8.21 5.97 -12.97
CA GLU A 90 -9.51 6.65 -13.00
C GLU A 90 -9.84 7.39 -11.71
N CYS A 91 -9.09 7.14 -10.64
CA CYS A 91 -9.31 7.77 -9.34
C CYS A 91 -8.24 8.77 -8.95
N ARG A 92 -7.23 8.95 -9.80
CA ARG A 92 -6.18 9.93 -9.54
C ARG A 92 -6.76 11.34 -9.58
N ARG A 93 -6.18 12.25 -8.76
CA ARG A 93 -6.64 13.64 -8.61
C ARG A 93 -7.92 13.77 -7.81
N ARG A 94 -8.31 12.75 -7.03
CA ARG A 94 -9.49 12.79 -6.17
C ARG A 94 -9.14 12.89 -4.68
N ASP A 95 -7.92 13.26 -4.34
CA ASP A 95 -7.46 13.38 -2.95
C ASP A 95 -7.79 12.14 -2.11
N VAL A 96 -7.48 10.97 -2.64
CA VAL A 96 -7.89 9.67 -2.09
C VAL A 96 -7.41 9.47 -0.64
N PHE A 97 -6.19 9.93 -0.33
CA PHE A 97 -5.60 9.77 1.00
C PHE A 97 -5.40 11.11 1.69
N ARG A 98 -6.39 11.93 1.62
CA ARG A 98 -6.30 13.23 2.24
C ARG A 98 -6.67 13.24 3.73
#